data_c629dfa44a47f836e25960466e197afe
#
_entry.id   c629dfa44a47f836e25960466e197afe
#
_cell.length_a   1.000
_cell.length_b   1.000
_cell.length_c   1.000
_cell.angle_alpha   90.00
_cell.angle_beta   90.00
_cell.angle_gamma   90.00
#
_symmetry.space_group_name_H-M   'P 1'
#
loop_
_entity.id
_entity.type
_entity.pdbx_description
1 polymer ?
#
loop_
_entity_poly.entity_id
_entity_poly.type
_entity_poly.pdbx_seq_one_letter_code
_entity_poly.pdbx_strand_id
1 'polypeptide(L)'
;MIAPALSRVPRVAAIHDLSCFGRCALTAIIPTLSVMGLQCVPLPTALLSTHTGGFTDLHFVDLTDDMNHIADHFSRLPLHFDAVYSGFLGSERQIDIVSAFIRRHRESADGRAPVLVDPVMGDNGRLYSTYTEPMQMGMRRLCEQADIITPNLTEACFLTGTPWRDTSDMDEESAGCFAAELARKMTVFGAQEIVLTGVPCGERIGTYILDTSKDTDTSCFYTVARQPRSYPGTGDIFASVLLGARMRGDDLIKAARTAADFIHDVIGYSLACGEPTRDGVLLEPMLRELVKP
;
A
#
# COMPACT_ATOMS: atom_id res chain seq x y z
N MET A 1 9.53 -24.14 -20.26
CA MET A 1 10.91 -23.61 -20.29
C MET A 1 10.90 -22.24 -19.67
N ILE A 2 11.56 -22.03 -18.54
CA ILE A 2 11.69 -20.71 -17.90
C ILE A 2 12.64 -19.89 -18.77
N ALA A 3 12.18 -18.76 -19.26
CA ALA A 3 13.01 -17.89 -20.09
C ALA A 3 14.20 -17.35 -19.28
N PRO A 4 15.43 -17.44 -19.78
CA PRO A 4 16.62 -16.94 -19.09
C PRO A 4 16.81 -15.45 -19.37
N ALA A 5 15.89 -14.59 -18.90
CA ALA A 5 15.97 -13.15 -19.20
C ALA A 5 16.22 -12.26 -17.98
N LEU A 6 16.14 -12.79 -16.75
CA LEU A 6 16.48 -12.04 -15.54
C LEU A 6 17.78 -12.60 -14.96
N SER A 7 18.79 -11.77 -14.84
CA SER A 7 20.06 -12.15 -14.18
C SER A 7 19.84 -12.49 -12.69
N ARG A 8 18.76 -12.01 -12.08
CA ARG A 8 18.26 -12.29 -10.73
C ARG A 8 16.77 -11.93 -10.58
N VAL A 9 16.12 -12.52 -9.60
CA VAL A 9 14.75 -12.13 -9.21
C VAL A 9 14.80 -10.74 -8.55
N PRO A 10 13.97 -9.78 -8.98
CA PRO A 10 13.90 -8.46 -8.33
C PRO A 10 13.44 -8.57 -6.87
N ARG A 11 13.99 -7.74 -5.98
CA ARG A 11 13.75 -7.75 -4.54
C ARG A 11 13.02 -6.50 -4.10
N VAL A 12 11.98 -6.68 -3.27
CA VAL A 12 11.25 -5.60 -2.62
C VAL A 12 11.50 -5.67 -1.11
N ALA A 13 12.05 -4.61 -0.52
CA ALA A 13 12.07 -4.47 0.93
C ALA A 13 10.66 -4.07 1.38
N ALA A 14 9.97 -4.96 2.09
CA ALA A 14 8.60 -4.74 2.58
C ALA A 14 8.61 -4.45 4.09
N ILE A 15 8.26 -3.21 4.45
CA ILE A 15 8.35 -2.68 5.81
C ILE A 15 6.94 -2.56 6.38
N HIS A 16 6.49 -3.61 7.07
CA HIS A 16 5.12 -3.75 7.60
C HIS A 16 5.12 -4.64 8.85
N ASP A 17 4.00 -4.65 9.55
CA ASP A 17 3.81 -5.64 10.62
C ASP A 17 3.63 -7.05 10.07
N LEU A 18 3.83 -8.03 10.97
CA LEU A 18 3.49 -9.43 10.74
C LEU A 18 2.32 -9.81 11.64
N SER A 19 1.12 -9.77 11.10
CA SER A 19 -0.08 -10.30 11.75
C SER A 19 -0.20 -11.80 11.48
N CYS A 20 -0.05 -12.65 12.52
CA CYS A 20 0.01 -14.10 12.36
C CYS A 20 -1.27 -14.71 11.80
N PHE A 21 -2.43 -14.19 12.23
CA PHE A 21 -3.73 -14.62 11.72
C PHE A 21 -4.47 -13.43 11.09
N GLY A 22 -5.12 -13.70 9.97
CA GLY A 22 -5.73 -12.73 9.07
C GLY A 22 -4.84 -12.49 7.83
N ARG A 23 -5.46 -12.09 6.74
CA ARG A 23 -4.77 -11.85 5.45
C ARG A 23 -4.54 -10.36 5.25
N CYS A 24 -3.55 -9.83 5.96
CA CYS A 24 -3.15 -8.42 5.91
C CYS A 24 -1.65 -8.28 6.12
N ALA A 25 -1.12 -7.10 5.92
CA ALA A 25 0.29 -6.78 6.12
C ALA A 25 1.21 -7.84 5.48
N LEU A 26 2.30 -8.26 6.12
CA LEU A 26 3.28 -9.19 5.53
C LEU A 26 2.67 -10.54 5.14
N THR A 27 1.63 -11.04 5.81
CA THR A 27 1.00 -12.32 5.44
C THR A 27 0.25 -12.26 4.11
N ALA A 28 -0.20 -11.09 3.67
CA ALA A 28 -0.80 -10.86 2.36
C ALA A 28 0.23 -10.37 1.32
N ILE A 29 1.16 -9.50 1.73
CA ILE A 29 2.17 -8.89 0.85
C ILE A 29 3.13 -9.94 0.30
N ILE A 30 3.66 -10.83 1.17
CA ILE A 30 4.64 -11.85 0.76
C ILE A 30 4.10 -12.75 -0.37
N PRO A 31 2.95 -13.41 -0.23
CA PRO A 31 2.43 -14.25 -1.31
C PRO A 31 2.06 -13.47 -2.56
N THR A 32 1.51 -12.25 -2.42
CA THR A 32 1.13 -11.40 -3.56
C THR A 32 2.34 -11.01 -4.40
N LEU A 33 3.40 -10.47 -3.79
CA LEU A 33 4.62 -10.13 -4.50
C LEU A 33 5.32 -11.36 -5.08
N SER A 34 5.32 -12.48 -4.33
CA SER A 34 5.98 -13.71 -4.76
C SER A 34 5.33 -14.30 -6.03
N VAL A 35 4.00 -14.36 -6.10
CA VAL A 35 3.29 -14.86 -7.29
C VAL A 35 3.47 -13.92 -8.49
N MET A 36 3.73 -12.66 -8.24
CA MET A 36 4.07 -11.67 -9.27
C MET A 36 5.55 -11.72 -9.70
N GLY A 37 6.34 -12.68 -9.21
CA GLY A 37 7.74 -12.91 -9.61
C GLY A 37 8.75 -12.02 -8.89
N LEU A 38 8.41 -11.46 -7.72
CA LEU A 38 9.26 -10.61 -6.91
C LEU A 38 9.63 -11.30 -5.59
N GLN A 39 10.88 -11.19 -5.18
CA GLN A 39 11.31 -11.62 -3.85
C GLN A 39 10.90 -10.54 -2.83
N CYS A 40 9.89 -10.83 -2.01
CA CYS A 40 9.60 -10.00 -0.85
C CYS A 40 10.64 -10.26 0.25
N VAL A 41 11.32 -9.20 0.71
CA VAL A 41 12.28 -9.24 1.82
C VAL A 41 11.68 -8.44 2.97
N PRO A 42 11.13 -9.10 4.00
CA PRO A 42 10.43 -8.41 5.07
C PRO A 42 11.38 -7.70 6.03
N LEU A 43 10.99 -6.48 6.43
CA LEU A 43 11.51 -5.75 7.59
C LEU A 43 10.32 -5.52 8.55
N PRO A 44 10.06 -6.44 9.49
CA PRO A 44 8.86 -6.40 10.30
C PRO A 44 8.90 -5.26 11.32
N THR A 45 7.80 -4.49 11.40
CA THR A 45 7.64 -3.37 12.35
C THR A 45 7.07 -3.81 13.69
N ALA A 46 6.23 -4.84 13.68
CA ALA A 46 5.63 -5.46 14.83
C ALA A 46 5.27 -6.93 14.55
N LEU A 47 5.12 -7.71 15.58
CA LEU A 47 4.53 -9.06 15.53
C LEU A 47 3.22 -9.06 16.31
N LEU A 48 2.13 -9.43 15.64
CA LEU A 48 0.80 -9.50 16.22
C LEU A 48 0.25 -10.93 16.12
N SER A 49 -0.47 -11.39 17.15
CA SER A 49 -1.19 -12.67 17.05
C SER A 49 -2.30 -12.64 16.01
N THR A 50 -2.96 -11.49 15.86
CA THR A 50 -3.96 -11.17 14.84
C THR A 50 -3.82 -9.70 14.48
N HIS A 51 -4.38 -9.26 13.36
CA HIS A 51 -4.51 -7.82 13.13
C HIS A 51 -5.50 -7.15 14.11
N THR A 52 -5.51 -5.82 14.15
CA THR A 52 -6.30 -5.04 15.11
C THR A 52 -7.79 -4.90 14.75
N GLY A 53 -8.18 -5.26 13.54
CA GLY A 53 -9.54 -5.08 13.02
C GLY A 53 -10.46 -6.25 13.40
N GLY A 54 -11.33 -6.07 14.41
CA GLY A 54 -12.35 -7.06 14.78
C GLY A 54 -11.87 -8.18 15.72
N PHE A 55 -10.65 -8.09 16.25
CA PHE A 55 -10.11 -8.96 17.30
C PHE A 55 -9.83 -8.18 18.57
N THR A 56 -10.00 -8.84 19.73
CA THR A 56 -9.68 -8.31 21.07
C THR A 56 -8.59 -9.14 21.71
N ASP A 57 -7.93 -8.60 22.73
CA ASP A 57 -6.91 -9.29 23.54
C ASP A 57 -5.75 -9.87 22.72
N LEU A 58 -5.40 -9.20 21.62
CA LEU A 58 -4.29 -9.61 20.77
C LEU A 58 -2.94 -9.47 21.50
N HIS A 59 -2.03 -10.39 21.23
CA HIS A 59 -0.64 -10.25 21.65
C HIS A 59 0.10 -9.35 20.65
N PHE A 60 0.80 -8.34 21.15
CA PHE A 60 1.54 -7.36 20.36
C PHE A 60 2.99 -7.28 20.83
N VAL A 61 3.92 -7.42 19.90
CA VAL A 61 5.34 -7.22 20.15
C VAL A 61 5.83 -6.10 19.25
N ASP A 62 6.29 -5.00 19.83
CA ASP A 62 6.95 -3.90 19.10
C ASP A 62 8.35 -4.35 18.68
N LEU A 63 8.68 -4.23 17.41
CA LEU A 63 9.98 -4.60 16.84
C LEU A 63 10.85 -3.38 16.48
N THR A 64 10.58 -2.21 17.06
CA THR A 64 11.29 -0.97 16.73
C THR A 64 12.82 -1.09 16.87
N ASP A 65 13.31 -1.73 17.95
CA ASP A 65 14.74 -1.94 18.14
C ASP A 65 15.30 -2.97 17.14
N ASP A 66 14.56 -4.05 16.90
CA ASP A 66 14.94 -5.10 15.95
C ASP A 66 14.99 -4.58 14.51
N MET A 67 14.10 -3.66 14.13
CA MET A 67 14.12 -3.01 12.80
C MET A 67 15.48 -2.38 12.51
N ASN A 68 16.06 -1.64 13.48
CA ASN A 68 17.38 -1.05 13.32
C ASN A 68 18.44 -2.12 13.11
N HIS A 69 18.45 -3.16 13.94
CA HIS A 69 19.43 -4.24 13.85
C HIS A 69 19.34 -4.98 12.51
N ILE A 70 18.12 -5.26 12.04
CA ILE A 70 17.89 -5.90 10.74
C ILE A 70 18.34 -4.99 9.60
N ALA A 71 17.93 -3.71 9.61
CA ALA A 71 18.31 -2.73 8.59
C ALA A 71 19.84 -2.54 8.51
N ASP A 72 20.51 -2.47 9.67
CA ASP A 72 21.97 -2.38 9.75
C ASP A 72 22.66 -3.67 9.28
N HIS A 73 22.05 -4.83 9.55
CA HIS A 73 22.57 -6.08 9.00
C HIS A 73 22.44 -6.12 7.49
N PHE A 74 21.28 -5.75 6.94
CA PHE A 74 21.06 -5.67 5.48
C PHE A 74 22.08 -4.74 4.80
N SER A 75 22.42 -3.61 5.43
CA SER A 75 23.41 -2.68 4.86
C SER A 75 24.84 -3.24 4.78
N ARG A 76 25.17 -4.26 5.59
CA ARG A 76 26.47 -4.95 5.55
C ARG A 76 26.52 -6.13 4.59
N LEU A 77 25.38 -6.53 4.06
CA LEU A 77 25.29 -7.61 3.07
C LEU A 77 25.33 -7.02 1.65
N PRO A 78 25.76 -7.80 0.64
CA PRO A 78 25.67 -7.40 -0.77
C PRO A 78 24.22 -7.51 -1.26
N LEU A 79 23.28 -6.94 -0.49
CA LEU A 79 21.87 -6.90 -0.82
C LEU A 79 21.57 -5.64 -1.63
N HIS A 80 20.89 -5.85 -2.74
CA HIS A 80 20.32 -4.79 -3.53
C HIS A 80 18.81 -4.96 -3.56
N PHE A 81 18.09 -3.90 -3.27
CA PHE A 81 16.62 -3.84 -3.39
C PHE A 81 16.25 -3.09 -4.66
N ASP A 82 15.31 -3.65 -5.41
CA ASP A 82 14.78 -3.04 -6.65
C ASP A 82 13.57 -2.15 -6.37
N ALA A 83 13.01 -2.25 -5.16
CA ALA A 83 11.99 -1.35 -4.63
C ALA A 83 11.96 -1.40 -3.10
N VAL A 84 11.39 -0.36 -2.50
CA VAL A 84 11.00 -0.32 -1.09
C VAL A 84 9.49 -0.12 -1.01
N TYR A 85 8.82 -0.86 -0.14
CA TYR A 85 7.39 -0.71 0.15
C TYR A 85 7.18 -0.62 1.65
N SER A 86 6.68 0.52 2.12
CA SER A 86 6.36 0.79 3.52
C SER A 86 4.86 0.99 3.70
N GLY A 87 4.31 0.42 4.79
CA GLY A 87 2.92 0.60 5.19
C GLY A 87 2.80 0.93 6.67
N PHE A 88 2.08 0.11 7.46
CA PHE A 88 1.81 0.42 8.86
C PHE A 88 3.08 0.58 9.70
N LEU A 89 3.15 1.70 10.42
CA LEU A 89 4.19 2.03 11.38
C LEU A 89 3.57 2.36 12.74
N GLY A 90 4.12 1.76 13.80
CA GLY A 90 3.55 1.85 15.15
C GLY A 90 4.05 3.02 15.99
N SER A 91 5.08 3.76 15.54
CA SER A 91 5.67 4.86 16.31
C SER A 91 6.43 5.86 15.42
N GLU A 92 6.66 7.08 15.94
CA GLU A 92 7.52 8.09 15.30
C GLU A 92 8.93 7.56 15.04
N ARG A 93 9.47 6.81 16.00
CA ARG A 93 10.80 6.21 15.88
C ARG A 93 10.88 5.23 14.71
N GLN A 94 9.82 4.47 14.44
CA GLN A 94 9.76 3.61 13.25
C GLN A 94 9.76 4.44 11.96
N ILE A 95 9.04 5.56 11.93
CA ILE A 95 9.06 6.49 10.78
C ILE A 95 10.49 6.98 10.51
N ASP A 96 11.24 7.33 11.55
CA ASP A 96 12.63 7.79 11.41
C ASP A 96 13.56 6.68 10.89
N ILE A 97 13.37 5.44 11.37
CA ILE A 97 14.11 4.25 10.89
C ILE A 97 13.83 4.01 9.40
N VAL A 98 12.56 4.04 9.00
CA VAL A 98 12.16 3.85 7.60
C VAL A 98 12.71 4.97 6.72
N SER A 99 12.64 6.22 7.18
CA SER A 99 13.24 7.36 6.47
C SER A 99 14.74 7.18 6.25
N ALA A 100 15.46 6.69 7.27
CA ALA A 100 16.90 6.40 7.16
C ALA A 100 17.16 5.23 6.21
N PHE A 101 16.31 4.19 6.22
CA PHE A 101 16.40 3.06 5.30
C PHE A 101 16.20 3.50 3.86
N ILE A 102 15.17 4.31 3.57
CA ILE A 102 14.90 4.85 2.23
C ILE A 102 16.09 5.69 1.72
N ARG A 103 16.64 6.58 2.54
CA ARG A 103 17.82 7.37 2.13
C ARG A 103 19.00 6.50 1.74
N ARG A 104 19.35 5.50 2.58
CA ARG A 104 20.43 4.52 2.27
C ARG A 104 20.14 3.74 1.00
N HIS A 105 18.89 3.36 0.79
CA HIS A 105 18.47 2.66 -0.42
C HIS A 105 18.69 3.51 -1.67
N ARG A 106 18.27 4.79 -1.65
CA ARG A 106 18.45 5.70 -2.79
C ARG A 106 19.92 5.95 -3.13
N GLU A 107 20.79 6.06 -2.12
CA GLU A 107 22.23 6.19 -2.31
C GLU A 107 22.85 4.96 -2.97
N SER A 108 22.37 3.75 -2.64
CA SER A 108 22.90 2.49 -3.16
C SER A 108 22.35 2.10 -4.53
N ALA A 109 21.17 2.59 -4.90
CA ALA A 109 20.44 2.20 -6.11
C ALA A 109 20.56 3.22 -7.27
N ASP A 110 21.51 4.16 -7.19
CA ASP A 110 21.65 5.30 -8.14
C ASP A 110 20.32 6.07 -8.34
N GLY A 111 19.47 6.08 -7.33
CA GLY A 111 18.19 6.77 -7.30
C GLY A 111 17.07 6.20 -8.16
N ARG A 112 17.25 5.01 -8.76
CA ARG A 112 16.32 4.47 -9.77
C ARG A 112 15.26 3.50 -9.23
N ALA A 113 15.47 2.94 -8.05
CA ALA A 113 14.54 1.95 -7.49
C ALA A 113 13.36 2.65 -6.78
N PRO A 114 12.10 2.36 -7.17
CA PRO A 114 10.95 3.06 -6.64
C PRO A 114 10.73 2.82 -5.16
N VAL A 115 10.26 3.86 -4.47
CA VAL A 115 9.79 3.82 -3.09
C VAL A 115 8.29 4.04 -3.09
N LEU A 116 7.54 3.02 -2.66
CA LEU A 116 6.11 3.11 -2.43
C LEU A 116 5.87 3.28 -0.93
N VAL A 117 5.11 4.32 -0.57
CA VAL A 117 4.60 4.54 0.78
C VAL A 117 3.08 4.44 0.77
N ASP A 118 2.57 3.43 1.46
CA ASP A 118 1.18 3.34 1.85
C ASP A 118 1.03 4.03 3.22
N PRO A 119 0.41 5.23 3.29
CA PRO A 119 0.43 6.05 4.49
C PRO A 119 -0.65 5.62 5.49
N VAL A 120 -0.59 4.36 5.92
CA VAL A 120 -1.58 3.72 6.79
C VAL A 120 -1.74 4.50 8.10
N MET A 121 -2.84 5.27 8.20
CA MET A 121 -3.12 6.12 9.38
C MET A 121 -4.54 5.97 9.90
N GLY A 122 -5.49 5.64 9.04
CA GLY A 122 -6.89 5.63 9.43
C GLY A 122 -7.84 5.23 8.30
N ASP A 123 -9.11 5.14 8.63
CA ASP A 123 -10.19 4.79 7.69
C ASP A 123 -11.51 5.42 8.14
N ASN A 124 -12.45 5.59 7.20
CA ASN A 124 -13.80 6.14 7.43
C ASN A 124 -13.80 7.46 8.23
N GLY A 125 -12.90 8.38 7.86
CA GLY A 125 -12.77 9.71 8.46
C GLY A 125 -12.12 9.73 9.84
N ARG A 126 -11.54 8.64 10.32
CA ARG A 126 -10.95 8.53 11.66
C ARG A 126 -9.54 7.97 11.60
N LEU A 127 -8.65 8.56 12.40
CA LEU A 127 -7.34 7.96 12.66
C LEU A 127 -7.48 6.68 13.50
N TYR A 128 -6.59 5.74 13.29
CA TYR A 128 -6.46 4.60 14.19
C TYR A 128 -6.05 5.05 15.60
N SER A 129 -6.48 4.32 16.62
CA SER A 129 -6.25 4.69 18.02
C SER A 129 -4.78 4.81 18.43
N THR A 130 -3.88 4.20 17.66
CA THR A 130 -2.43 4.26 17.87
C THR A 130 -1.79 5.48 17.23
N TYR A 131 -2.51 6.23 16.39
CA TYR A 131 -1.95 7.37 15.65
C TYR A 131 -2.07 8.68 16.44
N THR A 132 -0.94 9.36 16.59
CA THR A 132 -0.83 10.67 17.24
C THR A 132 -0.58 11.76 16.19
N GLU A 133 -0.79 13.04 16.56
CA GLU A 133 -0.49 14.17 15.68
C GLU A 133 0.99 14.18 15.22
N PRO A 134 2.00 13.95 16.10
CA PRO A 134 3.38 13.81 15.65
C PRO A 134 3.61 12.68 14.66
N MET A 135 2.92 11.53 14.79
CA MET A 135 2.99 10.44 13.82
C MET A 135 2.39 10.84 12.47
N GLN A 136 1.28 11.60 12.48
CA GLN A 136 0.69 12.12 11.24
C GLN A 136 1.67 13.04 10.49
N MET A 137 2.32 13.95 11.22
CA MET A 137 3.37 14.81 10.65
C MET A 137 4.58 13.99 10.15
N GLY A 138 4.95 12.96 10.88
CA GLY A 138 6.01 12.03 10.50
C GLY A 138 5.68 11.29 9.19
N MET A 139 4.46 10.77 9.07
CA MET A 139 4.00 10.08 7.86
C MET A 139 3.99 11.02 6.65
N ARG A 140 3.60 12.29 6.83
CA ARG A 140 3.70 13.29 5.77
C ARG A 140 5.14 13.45 5.28
N ARG A 141 6.12 13.58 6.20
CA ARG A 141 7.56 13.62 5.83
C ARG A 141 8.04 12.32 5.17
N LEU A 142 7.43 11.18 5.50
CA LEU A 142 7.77 9.92 4.83
C LEU A 142 7.24 9.92 3.39
N CYS A 143 6.02 10.41 3.15
CA CYS A 143 5.46 10.59 1.80
C CYS A 143 6.33 11.52 0.93
N GLU A 144 7.03 12.50 1.51
CA GLU A 144 7.98 13.37 0.79
C GLU A 144 9.20 12.63 0.24
N GLN A 145 9.44 11.40 0.69
CA GLN A 145 10.52 10.53 0.22
C GLN A 145 10.04 9.44 -0.75
N ALA A 146 8.74 9.39 -1.05
CA ALA A 146 8.15 8.39 -1.92
C ALA A 146 8.15 8.81 -3.39
N ASP A 147 8.22 7.83 -4.29
CA ASP A 147 7.91 8.01 -5.71
C ASP A 147 6.42 7.74 -5.96
N ILE A 148 5.85 6.77 -5.21
CA ILE A 148 4.47 6.33 -5.30
C ILE A 148 3.84 6.43 -3.90
N ILE A 149 2.65 7.02 -3.79
CA ILE A 149 1.85 7.00 -2.56
C ILE A 149 0.46 6.43 -2.84
N THR A 150 -0.06 5.63 -1.87
CA THR A 150 -1.33 4.91 -2.04
C THR A 150 -2.36 5.24 -0.94
N PRO A 151 -2.58 6.52 -0.59
CA PRO A 151 -3.51 6.86 0.48
C PRO A 151 -4.95 6.45 0.14
N ASN A 152 -5.71 6.03 1.16
CA ASN A 152 -7.17 6.00 1.05
C ASN A 152 -7.75 7.42 1.20
N LEU A 153 -9.07 7.56 0.99
CA LEU A 153 -9.74 8.86 1.08
C LEU A 153 -9.52 9.56 2.44
N THR A 154 -9.52 8.81 3.53
CA THR A 154 -9.30 9.35 4.89
C THR A 154 -7.87 9.87 5.04
N GLU A 155 -6.91 9.08 4.64
CA GLU A 155 -5.48 9.40 4.72
C GLU A 155 -5.13 10.60 3.84
N ALA A 156 -5.69 10.66 2.63
CA ALA A 156 -5.53 11.81 1.75
C ALA A 156 -6.07 13.11 2.38
N CYS A 157 -7.20 13.05 3.08
CA CYS A 157 -7.74 14.19 3.81
C CYS A 157 -6.81 14.63 4.94
N PHE A 158 -6.28 13.69 5.74
CA PHE A 158 -5.35 14.01 6.83
C PHE A 158 -4.01 14.55 6.30
N LEU A 159 -3.44 13.95 5.27
CA LEU A 159 -2.19 14.41 4.65
C LEU A 159 -2.30 15.83 4.11
N THR A 160 -3.44 16.19 3.53
CA THR A 160 -3.66 17.50 2.91
C THR A 160 -4.26 18.54 3.86
N GLY A 161 -4.65 18.15 5.08
CA GLY A 161 -5.40 19.01 6.00
C GLY A 161 -6.80 19.39 5.48
N THR A 162 -7.35 18.60 4.54
CA THR A 162 -8.69 18.83 3.99
C THR A 162 -9.71 18.13 4.89
N PRO A 163 -10.82 18.78 5.26
CA PRO A 163 -11.88 18.12 6.02
C PRO A 163 -12.41 16.89 5.29
N TRP A 164 -12.49 15.77 6.01
CA TRP A 164 -13.05 14.54 5.47
C TRP A 164 -14.52 14.71 5.13
N ARG A 165 -14.93 14.11 4.01
CA ARG A 165 -16.32 14.05 3.56
C ARG A 165 -16.68 12.63 3.17
N ASP A 166 -17.85 12.17 3.57
CA ASP A 166 -18.42 10.96 3.01
C ASP A 166 -18.84 11.25 1.56
N THR A 167 -18.31 10.50 0.63
CA THR A 167 -18.61 10.64 -0.80
C THR A 167 -19.60 9.59 -1.30
N SER A 168 -20.15 8.76 -0.40
CA SER A 168 -21.04 7.65 -0.76
C SER A 168 -22.31 8.09 -1.52
N ASP A 169 -22.81 9.29 -1.24
CA ASP A 169 -23.99 9.85 -1.91
C ASP A 169 -23.65 10.73 -3.13
N MET A 170 -22.37 10.86 -3.47
CA MET A 170 -21.93 11.61 -4.64
C MET A 170 -22.00 10.73 -5.90
N ASP A 171 -22.24 11.37 -7.04
CA ASP A 171 -22.02 10.73 -8.34
C ASP A 171 -20.52 10.57 -8.65
N GLU A 172 -20.19 9.79 -9.68
CA GLU A 172 -18.80 9.51 -10.06
C GLU A 172 -18.02 10.80 -10.41
N GLU A 173 -18.66 11.76 -11.06
CA GLU A 173 -18.03 13.03 -11.45
C GLU A 173 -17.65 13.85 -10.22
N SER A 174 -18.58 14.06 -9.30
CA SER A 174 -18.36 14.83 -8.06
C SER A 174 -17.33 14.19 -7.15
N ALA A 175 -17.39 12.86 -6.96
CA ALA A 175 -16.42 12.10 -6.17
C ALA A 175 -15.04 12.14 -6.82
N GLY A 176 -14.96 11.98 -8.15
CA GLY A 176 -13.74 12.09 -8.92
C GLY A 176 -13.11 13.48 -8.84
N CYS A 177 -13.91 14.55 -8.89
CA CYS A 177 -13.42 15.92 -8.72
C CYS A 177 -12.82 16.15 -7.33
N PHE A 178 -13.47 15.64 -6.27
CA PHE A 178 -12.93 15.75 -4.91
C PHE A 178 -11.64 14.95 -4.74
N ALA A 179 -11.58 13.73 -5.27
CA ALA A 179 -10.37 12.93 -5.28
C ALA A 179 -9.22 13.61 -6.06
N ALA A 180 -9.53 14.23 -7.20
CA ALA A 180 -8.57 15.01 -8.00
C ALA A 180 -8.01 16.21 -7.23
N GLU A 181 -8.85 16.92 -6.48
CA GLU A 181 -8.41 18.02 -5.62
C GLU A 181 -7.41 17.54 -4.57
N LEU A 182 -7.72 16.43 -3.88
CA LEU A 182 -6.84 15.84 -2.89
C LEU A 182 -5.51 15.37 -3.50
N ALA A 183 -5.57 14.65 -4.64
CA ALA A 183 -4.37 14.17 -5.32
C ALA A 183 -3.46 15.33 -5.74
N ARG A 184 -4.00 16.39 -6.30
CA ARG A 184 -3.22 17.60 -6.66
C ARG A 184 -2.59 18.29 -5.45
N LYS A 185 -3.29 18.36 -4.31
CA LYS A 185 -2.69 18.88 -3.06
C LYS A 185 -1.51 18.02 -2.58
N MET A 186 -1.52 16.73 -2.85
CA MET A 186 -0.44 15.83 -2.44
C MET A 186 0.80 15.90 -3.32
N THR A 187 0.74 16.50 -4.52
CA THR A 187 1.93 16.68 -5.37
C THR A 187 3.02 17.52 -4.71
N VAL A 188 2.68 18.36 -3.73
CA VAL A 188 3.66 19.14 -2.94
C VAL A 188 4.62 18.26 -2.12
N PHE A 189 4.29 16.99 -1.90
CA PHE A 189 5.20 16.04 -1.23
C PHE A 189 6.33 15.56 -2.13
N GLY A 190 6.25 15.79 -3.44
CA GLY A 190 7.26 15.36 -4.40
C GLY A 190 7.03 13.98 -4.97
N ALA A 191 6.09 13.18 -4.43
CA ALA A 191 5.67 11.94 -5.06
C ALA A 191 5.07 12.22 -6.45
N GLN A 192 5.58 11.54 -7.46
CA GLN A 192 5.16 11.74 -8.84
C GLN A 192 3.98 10.84 -9.24
N GLU A 193 3.80 9.74 -8.54
CA GLU A 193 2.71 8.79 -8.76
C GLU A 193 1.81 8.75 -7.51
N ILE A 194 0.57 9.20 -7.66
CA ILE A 194 -0.41 9.27 -6.57
C ILE A 194 -1.61 8.40 -6.94
N VAL A 195 -1.90 7.40 -6.12
CA VAL A 195 -3.03 6.48 -6.30
C VAL A 195 -3.93 6.56 -5.07
N LEU A 196 -4.95 7.43 -5.13
CA LEU A 196 -5.90 7.61 -4.05
C LEU A 196 -6.99 6.53 -4.15
N THR A 197 -7.06 5.66 -3.15
CA THR A 197 -7.92 4.48 -3.14
C THR A 197 -9.18 4.67 -2.30
N GLY A 198 -10.17 3.79 -2.50
CA GLY A 198 -11.30 3.68 -1.60
C GLY A 198 -12.21 4.91 -1.58
N VAL A 199 -12.51 5.52 -2.74
CA VAL A 199 -13.42 6.66 -2.89
C VAL A 199 -14.82 6.15 -3.22
N PRO A 200 -15.77 6.10 -2.26
CA PRO A 200 -17.13 5.69 -2.55
C PRO A 200 -17.83 6.70 -3.49
N CYS A 201 -18.64 6.20 -4.42
CA CYS A 201 -19.49 7.02 -5.30
C CYS A 201 -20.74 6.22 -5.70
N GLY A 202 -21.84 6.45 -4.99
CA GLY A 202 -23.05 5.65 -5.15
C GLY A 202 -22.80 4.15 -4.91
N GLU A 203 -23.19 3.34 -5.88
CA GLU A 203 -22.97 1.88 -5.86
C GLU A 203 -21.58 1.44 -6.35
N ARG A 204 -20.68 2.39 -6.57
CA ARG A 204 -19.32 2.13 -7.05
C ARG A 204 -18.29 2.59 -6.02
N ILE A 205 -17.06 2.13 -6.21
CA ILE A 205 -15.89 2.58 -5.45
C ILE A 205 -14.80 2.95 -6.44
N GLY A 206 -14.21 4.13 -6.26
CA GLY A 206 -13.24 4.70 -7.17
C GLY A 206 -11.81 4.65 -6.65
N THR A 207 -10.90 4.66 -7.60
CA THR A 207 -9.46 4.88 -7.43
C THR A 207 -9.08 6.05 -8.32
N TYR A 208 -8.58 7.15 -7.74
CA TYR A 208 -8.05 8.27 -8.51
C TYR A 208 -6.55 8.11 -8.69
N ILE A 209 -6.12 8.17 -9.93
CA ILE A 209 -4.74 7.91 -10.37
C ILE A 209 -4.21 9.21 -10.96
N LEU A 210 -3.05 9.68 -10.48
CA LEU A 210 -2.35 10.85 -10.99
C LEU A 210 -0.87 10.51 -11.20
N ASP A 211 -0.39 10.65 -12.42
CA ASP A 211 1.02 10.48 -12.81
C ASP A 211 1.55 11.81 -13.32
N THR A 212 2.47 12.41 -12.58
CA THR A 212 3.16 13.67 -12.90
C THR A 212 4.64 13.42 -13.28
N SER A 213 5.03 12.17 -13.49
CA SER A 213 6.42 11.78 -13.82
C SER A 213 6.82 12.12 -15.25
N LYS A 214 5.85 12.52 -16.08
CA LYS A 214 6.03 12.83 -17.51
C LYS A 214 5.82 14.33 -17.77
N ASP A 215 6.23 14.79 -18.95
CA ASP A 215 6.06 16.18 -19.38
C ASP A 215 4.59 16.66 -19.38
N THR A 216 3.66 15.72 -19.49
CA THR A 216 2.22 15.98 -19.40
C THR A 216 1.61 15.08 -18.34
N ASP A 217 0.97 15.69 -17.34
CA ASP A 217 0.24 14.97 -16.30
C ASP A 217 -0.84 14.09 -16.92
N THR A 218 -0.90 12.85 -16.45
CA THR A 218 -1.99 11.93 -16.80
C THR A 218 -2.80 11.60 -15.56
N SER A 219 -4.12 11.61 -15.68
CA SER A 219 -4.99 11.26 -14.57
C SER A 219 -6.20 10.45 -15.03
N CYS A 220 -6.72 9.62 -14.13
CA CYS A 220 -7.89 8.80 -14.37
C CYS A 220 -8.64 8.56 -13.04
N PHE A 221 -9.95 8.69 -13.07
CA PHE A 221 -10.80 8.16 -12.01
C PHE A 221 -11.39 6.84 -12.49
N TYR A 222 -10.89 5.74 -11.96
CA TYR A 222 -11.32 4.40 -12.32
C TYR A 222 -12.24 3.84 -11.24
N THR A 223 -13.39 3.31 -11.63
CA THR A 223 -14.39 2.81 -10.69
C THR A 223 -14.74 1.35 -10.98
N VAL A 224 -14.99 0.60 -9.92
CA VAL A 224 -15.56 -0.76 -9.95
C VAL A 224 -16.85 -0.80 -9.14
N ALA A 225 -17.68 -1.83 -9.30
CA ALA A 225 -18.85 -2.00 -8.46
C ALA A 225 -18.45 -2.13 -6.98
N ARG A 226 -19.16 -1.44 -6.08
CA ARG A 226 -18.87 -1.52 -4.66
C ARG A 226 -19.37 -2.84 -4.10
N GLN A 227 -18.51 -3.59 -3.47
CA GLN A 227 -18.90 -4.79 -2.76
C GLN A 227 -19.62 -4.44 -1.44
N PRO A 228 -20.59 -5.26 -0.98
CA PRO A 228 -21.40 -4.93 0.20
C PRO A 228 -20.64 -4.99 1.53
N ARG A 229 -19.43 -5.50 1.53
CA ARG A 229 -18.56 -5.60 2.72
C ARG A 229 -17.13 -5.22 2.36
N SER A 230 -16.42 -4.64 3.32
CA SER A 230 -14.97 -4.41 3.27
C SER A 230 -14.24 -5.48 4.08
N TYR A 231 -13.01 -5.74 3.73
CA TYR A 231 -12.13 -6.68 4.41
C TYR A 231 -10.82 -5.99 4.80
N PRO A 232 -10.26 -6.26 5.98
CA PRO A 232 -8.91 -5.81 6.33
C PRO A 232 -7.87 -6.40 5.35
N GLY A 233 -6.77 -5.69 5.17
CA GLY A 233 -5.66 -6.13 4.31
C GLY A 233 -5.85 -5.86 2.82
N THR A 234 -7.01 -5.35 2.38
CA THR A 234 -7.23 -5.03 0.96
C THR A 234 -6.33 -3.90 0.46
N GLY A 235 -5.96 -2.94 1.32
CA GLY A 235 -4.97 -1.90 1.02
C GLY A 235 -3.59 -2.50 0.75
N ASP A 236 -3.12 -3.39 1.63
CA ASP A 236 -1.84 -4.09 1.49
C ASP A 236 -1.76 -4.89 0.19
N ILE A 237 -2.85 -5.59 -0.15
CA ILE A 237 -2.95 -6.37 -1.40
C ILE A 237 -2.97 -5.43 -2.60
N PHE A 238 -3.76 -4.35 -2.55
CA PHE A 238 -3.82 -3.34 -3.62
C PHE A 238 -2.43 -2.77 -3.93
N ALA A 239 -1.75 -2.26 -2.91
CA ALA A 239 -0.43 -1.66 -3.07
C ALA A 239 0.62 -2.68 -3.55
N SER A 240 0.51 -3.95 -3.10
CA SER A 240 1.37 -5.04 -3.58
C SER A 240 1.16 -5.36 -5.05
N VAL A 241 -0.11 -5.43 -5.51
CA VAL A 241 -0.44 -5.67 -6.92
C VAL A 241 -0.01 -4.48 -7.78
N LEU A 242 -0.27 -3.24 -7.33
CA LEU A 242 0.18 -2.02 -7.98
C LEU A 242 1.69 -2.03 -8.19
N LEU A 243 2.45 -2.22 -7.10
CA LEU A 243 3.91 -2.25 -7.16
C LEU A 243 4.42 -3.39 -8.07
N GLY A 244 3.84 -4.58 -7.93
CA GLY A 244 4.20 -5.72 -8.75
C GLY A 244 3.97 -5.49 -10.24
N ALA A 245 2.86 -4.85 -10.62
CA ALA A 245 2.55 -4.48 -12.00
C ALA A 245 3.51 -3.39 -12.52
N ARG A 246 3.82 -2.37 -11.70
CA ARG A 246 4.82 -1.34 -12.02
C ARG A 246 6.22 -1.94 -12.24
N MET A 247 6.64 -2.86 -11.37
CA MET A 247 7.92 -3.57 -11.48
C MET A 247 8.00 -4.48 -12.73
N ARG A 248 6.86 -4.91 -13.26
CA ARG A 248 6.74 -5.65 -14.52
C ARG A 248 6.71 -4.74 -15.76
N GLY A 249 6.74 -3.41 -15.57
CA GLY A 249 6.77 -2.41 -16.65
C GLY A 249 5.39 -1.93 -17.12
N ASP A 250 4.32 -2.25 -16.42
CA ASP A 250 3.00 -1.66 -16.72
C ASP A 250 3.03 -0.16 -16.34
N ASP A 251 2.31 0.70 -17.09
CA ASP A 251 2.13 2.10 -16.69
C ASP A 251 1.25 2.21 -15.44
N LEU A 252 1.25 3.40 -14.79
CA LEU A 252 0.56 3.60 -13.53
C LEU A 252 -0.94 3.34 -13.63
N ILE A 253 -1.60 3.82 -14.68
CA ILE A 253 -3.05 3.66 -14.87
C ILE A 253 -3.39 2.17 -15.00
N LYS A 254 -2.65 1.44 -15.82
CA LYS A 254 -2.86 0.00 -16.01
C LYS A 254 -2.59 -0.78 -14.72
N ALA A 255 -1.51 -0.45 -14.02
CA ALA A 255 -1.16 -1.10 -12.76
C ALA A 255 -2.23 -0.89 -11.67
N ALA A 256 -2.73 0.35 -11.53
CA ALA A 256 -3.77 0.68 -10.56
C ALA A 256 -5.13 0.04 -10.90
N ARG A 257 -5.49 -0.03 -12.20
CA ARG A 257 -6.69 -0.76 -12.64
C ARG A 257 -6.58 -2.24 -12.33
N THR A 258 -5.47 -2.87 -12.63
CA THR A 258 -5.22 -4.29 -12.30
C THR A 258 -5.39 -4.53 -10.79
N ALA A 259 -4.87 -3.62 -9.94
CA ALA A 259 -5.03 -3.72 -8.51
C ALA A 259 -6.50 -3.55 -8.07
N ALA A 260 -7.22 -2.57 -8.61
CA ALA A 260 -8.63 -2.33 -8.28
C ALA A 260 -9.53 -3.49 -8.70
N ASP A 261 -9.34 -4.03 -9.91
CA ASP A 261 -10.08 -5.19 -10.41
C ASP A 261 -9.80 -6.43 -9.55
N PHE A 262 -8.53 -6.69 -9.22
CA PHE A 262 -8.17 -7.82 -8.38
C PHE A 262 -8.81 -7.73 -6.97
N ILE A 263 -8.82 -6.53 -6.36
CA ILE A 263 -9.48 -6.32 -5.06
C ILE A 263 -10.99 -6.55 -5.18
N HIS A 264 -11.63 -6.03 -6.22
CA HIS A 264 -13.04 -6.26 -6.47
C HIS A 264 -13.36 -7.75 -6.55
N ASP A 265 -12.60 -8.50 -7.33
CA ASP A 265 -12.82 -9.91 -7.60
C ASP A 265 -12.55 -10.78 -6.36
N VAL A 266 -11.46 -10.52 -5.61
CA VAL A 266 -11.14 -11.29 -4.40
C VAL A 266 -12.14 -11.05 -3.27
N ILE A 267 -12.68 -9.83 -3.15
CA ILE A 267 -13.78 -9.55 -2.20
C ILE A 267 -15.05 -10.30 -2.65
N GLY A 268 -15.41 -10.22 -3.93
CA GLY A 268 -16.57 -10.93 -4.47
C GLY A 268 -16.49 -12.45 -4.28
N TYR A 269 -15.32 -13.04 -4.52
CA TYR A 269 -15.06 -14.45 -4.26
C TYR A 269 -15.21 -14.82 -2.78
N SER A 270 -14.64 -14.00 -1.89
CA SER A 270 -14.69 -14.21 -0.43
C SER A 270 -16.13 -14.15 0.09
N LEU A 271 -16.92 -13.20 -0.41
CA LEU A 271 -18.33 -13.07 -0.09
C LEU A 271 -19.13 -14.29 -0.56
N ALA A 272 -18.89 -14.76 -1.78
CA ALA A 272 -19.56 -15.94 -2.32
C ALA A 272 -19.25 -17.22 -1.53
N CYS A 273 -18.06 -17.30 -0.96
CA CYS A 273 -17.64 -18.40 -0.08
C CYS A 273 -18.11 -18.24 1.38
N GLY A 274 -18.70 -17.09 1.74
CA GLY A 274 -19.15 -16.82 3.12
C GLY A 274 -18.02 -16.53 4.11
N GLU A 275 -16.85 -16.09 3.64
CA GLU A 275 -15.69 -15.80 4.48
C GLU A 275 -16.01 -14.71 5.52
N PRO A 276 -15.70 -14.91 6.80
CA PRO A 276 -15.85 -13.87 7.80
C PRO A 276 -14.97 -12.66 7.49
N THR A 277 -15.55 -11.46 7.55
CA THR A 277 -14.81 -10.23 7.16
C THR A 277 -13.53 -10.03 7.97
N ARG A 278 -13.55 -10.36 9.26
CA ARG A 278 -12.38 -10.21 10.15
C ARG A 278 -11.19 -11.11 9.76
N ASP A 279 -11.42 -12.21 9.03
CA ASP A 279 -10.37 -13.18 8.69
C ASP A 279 -9.58 -12.75 7.43
N GLY A 280 -9.99 -11.64 6.80
CA GLY A 280 -9.43 -11.15 5.54
C GLY A 280 -10.04 -11.85 4.33
N VAL A 281 -9.68 -11.39 3.12
CA VAL A 281 -10.15 -12.00 1.87
C VAL A 281 -9.52 -13.38 1.63
N LEU A 282 -10.22 -14.27 0.93
CA LEU A 282 -9.68 -15.55 0.47
C LEU A 282 -8.67 -15.33 -0.66
N LEU A 283 -7.47 -14.93 -0.28
CA LEU A 283 -6.41 -14.53 -1.19
C LEU A 283 -5.83 -15.72 -1.98
N GLU A 284 -5.59 -16.84 -1.30
CA GLU A 284 -4.82 -17.98 -1.81
C GLU A 284 -5.36 -18.55 -3.13
N PRO A 285 -6.68 -18.80 -3.29
CA PRO A 285 -7.22 -19.31 -4.56
C PRO A 285 -7.19 -18.27 -5.69
N MET A 286 -7.14 -16.98 -5.35
CA MET A 286 -7.18 -15.88 -6.32
C MET A 286 -5.77 -15.46 -6.81
N LEU A 287 -4.71 -15.81 -6.11
CA LEU A 287 -3.34 -15.45 -6.49
C LEU A 287 -2.96 -15.89 -7.90
N ARG A 288 -3.54 -16.97 -8.41
CA ARG A 288 -3.31 -17.44 -9.78
C ARG A 288 -3.65 -16.40 -10.86
N GLU A 289 -4.61 -15.51 -10.59
CA GLU A 289 -5.03 -14.45 -11.53
C GLU A 289 -3.92 -13.38 -11.70
N LEU A 290 -2.95 -13.32 -10.77
CA LEU A 290 -1.80 -12.43 -10.84
C LEU A 290 -0.59 -13.04 -11.57
N VAL A 291 -0.65 -14.32 -11.92
CA VAL A 291 0.41 -14.98 -12.69
C VAL A 291 0.32 -14.50 -14.13
N LYS A 292 1.35 -13.79 -14.61
CA LYS A 292 1.46 -13.55 -16.07
C LYS A 292 1.92 -14.84 -16.75
N PRO A 293 1.30 -15.19 -17.88
CA PRO A 293 1.72 -16.35 -18.69
C PRO A 293 3.14 -16.22 -19.25
#